data_1475cda16ad613f47b0b9431964db6b2
#
_entry.id   1475cda16ad613f47b0b9431964db6b2
#
_cell.length_a   1.000
_cell.length_b   1.000
_cell.length_c   1.000
_cell.angle_alpha   90.00
_cell.angle_beta   90.00
_cell.angle_gamma   90.00
#
_symmetry.space_group_name_H-M   'P 1'
#
loop_
_entity.id
_entity.type
_entity.pdbx_description
1 polymer ?
#
loop_
_entity_poly.entity_id
_entity_poly.type
_entity_poly.pdbx_seq_one_letter_code
_entity_poly.pdbx_strand_id
1 'polypeptide(L)'
;MSKQQTFGAEFDNLQDTSHLKKIILSNIESKHSHSIDNIPGKQASVKILFNISQTNDFKITVEQAKIGIILFGDYAEEENQQPNSHPNIRLLLDIIKENQVWKVDAT
;
A
#
# COMPACT_ATOMS: atom_id res chain seq x y z
N MET A 1 -5.49 17.65 23.07
CA MET A 1 -5.43 16.19 22.95
C MET A 1 -5.18 15.80 21.49
N SER A 2 -4.10 15.09 21.24
CA SER A 2 -3.78 14.68 19.87
C SER A 2 -4.73 13.56 19.43
N LYS A 3 -5.23 13.67 18.20
CA LYS A 3 -6.08 12.63 17.63
C LYS A 3 -5.21 11.45 17.24
N GLN A 4 -5.59 10.27 17.68
CA GLN A 4 -4.90 9.06 17.27
C GLN A 4 -5.26 8.73 15.83
N GLN A 5 -4.26 8.46 15.00
CA GLN A 5 -4.48 8.07 13.61
C GLN A 5 -5.03 6.65 13.54
N THR A 6 -5.98 6.44 12.63
CA THR A 6 -6.62 5.14 12.43
C THR A 6 -6.61 4.76 10.97
N PHE A 7 -6.59 3.45 10.72
CA PHE A 7 -6.78 2.89 9.38
C PHE A 7 -8.24 2.97 8.96
N GLY A 8 -8.50 2.74 7.68
CA GLY A 8 -9.87 2.69 7.16
C GLY A 8 -10.68 1.55 7.78
N ALA A 9 -12.01 1.65 7.71
CA ALA A 9 -12.93 0.74 8.39
C ALA A 9 -12.74 -0.73 8.00
N GLU A 10 -12.34 -1.00 6.75
CA GLU A 10 -12.20 -2.37 6.26
C GLU A 10 -10.83 -2.99 6.55
N PHE A 11 -9.91 -2.23 7.18
CA PHE A 11 -8.57 -2.73 7.45
C PHE A 11 -8.58 -4.03 8.26
N ASP A 12 -9.43 -4.11 9.28
CA ASP A 12 -9.48 -5.28 10.16
C ASP A 12 -10.08 -6.52 9.48
N ASN A 13 -10.73 -6.33 8.34
CA ASN A 13 -11.32 -7.43 7.57
C ASN A 13 -10.37 -7.99 6.51
N LEU A 14 -9.16 -7.41 6.38
CA LEU A 14 -8.18 -7.89 5.41
C LEU A 14 -7.63 -9.26 5.82
N GLN A 15 -7.22 -10.03 4.81
CA GLN A 15 -6.56 -11.31 5.04
C GLN A 15 -5.25 -11.11 5.79
N ASP A 16 -4.97 -11.99 6.76
CA ASP A 16 -3.73 -11.96 7.52
C ASP A 16 -2.52 -12.20 6.61
N THR A 17 -1.46 -11.43 6.86
CA THR A 17 -0.21 -11.50 6.08
C THR A 17 0.99 -11.79 6.97
N SER A 18 0.77 -12.23 8.21
CA SER A 18 1.87 -12.47 9.17
C SER A 18 2.83 -13.56 8.71
N HIS A 19 2.40 -14.44 7.81
CA HIS A 19 3.23 -15.50 7.24
C HIS A 19 4.21 -15.02 6.18
N LEU A 20 4.02 -13.81 5.66
CA LEU A 20 4.89 -13.26 4.63
C LEU A 20 6.15 -12.66 5.24
N LYS A 21 7.27 -12.78 4.53
CA LYS A 21 8.54 -12.16 4.92
C LYS A 21 8.68 -10.77 4.33
N LYS A 22 8.25 -10.60 3.09
CA LYS A 22 8.32 -9.32 2.38
C LYS A 22 7.44 -9.34 1.15
N ILE A 23 7.24 -8.15 0.58
CA ILE A 23 6.64 -8.00 -0.74
C ILE A 23 7.56 -7.14 -1.59
N ILE A 24 7.55 -7.39 -2.89
CA ILE A 24 8.29 -6.59 -3.87
C ILE A 24 7.29 -6.09 -4.90
N LEU A 25 7.26 -4.78 -5.08
CA LEU A 25 6.43 -4.14 -6.08
C LEU A 25 7.29 -3.71 -7.25
N SER A 26 6.84 -3.97 -8.47
CA SER A 26 7.60 -3.64 -9.69
C SER A 26 6.69 -2.93 -10.67
N ASN A 27 7.14 -1.75 -11.13
CA ASN A 27 6.44 -1.02 -12.18
C ASN A 27 6.63 -1.81 -13.48
N ILE A 28 5.54 -2.18 -14.14
CA ILE A 28 5.63 -3.06 -15.32
C ILE A 28 6.23 -2.37 -16.53
N GLU A 29 6.18 -1.03 -16.61
CA GLU A 29 6.79 -0.29 -17.72
C GLU A 29 8.24 0.08 -17.46
N SER A 30 8.51 0.80 -16.35
CA SER A 30 9.84 1.33 -16.06
C SER A 30 10.78 0.30 -15.45
N LYS A 31 10.24 -0.81 -14.94
CA LYS A 31 10.99 -1.86 -14.24
C LYS A 31 11.55 -1.41 -12.89
N HIS A 32 11.20 -0.22 -12.41
CA HIS A 32 11.55 0.17 -11.04
C HIS A 32 10.90 -0.78 -10.06
N SER A 33 11.61 -1.10 -8.97
CA SER A 33 11.10 -1.97 -7.93
C SER A 33 11.20 -1.30 -6.56
N HIS A 34 10.31 -1.73 -5.68
CA HIS A 34 10.20 -1.23 -4.31
C HIS A 34 9.93 -2.42 -3.41
N SER A 35 10.83 -2.67 -2.45
CA SER A 35 10.73 -3.82 -1.55
C SER A 35 10.30 -3.34 -0.16
N ILE A 36 9.39 -4.09 0.46
CA ILE A 36 8.91 -3.78 1.81
C ILE A 36 9.03 -5.04 2.65
N ASP A 37 9.88 -4.98 3.69
CA ASP A 37 10.01 -6.07 4.64
C ASP A 37 8.81 -6.08 5.60
N ASN A 38 8.33 -7.28 5.93
CA ASN A 38 7.21 -7.46 6.84
C ASN A 38 7.67 -7.45 8.29
N ILE A 39 8.09 -6.27 8.76
CA ILE A 39 8.65 -6.06 10.09
C ILE A 39 7.83 -5.01 10.84
N PRO A 40 7.99 -4.91 12.18
CA PRO A 40 7.28 -3.89 12.95
C PRO A 40 7.45 -2.49 12.33
N GLY A 41 6.34 -1.77 12.22
CA GLY A 41 6.29 -0.47 11.58
C GLY A 41 5.96 -0.50 10.09
N LYS A 42 6.06 -1.67 9.44
CA LYS A 42 5.76 -1.83 8.01
C LYS A 42 4.71 -2.89 7.72
N GLN A 43 4.26 -3.60 8.75
CA GLN A 43 3.32 -4.71 8.61
C GLN A 43 1.98 -4.29 8.01
N ALA A 44 1.49 -3.12 8.37
CA ALA A 44 0.23 -2.61 7.83
C ALA A 44 0.32 -2.34 6.33
N SER A 45 1.44 -1.78 5.88
CA SER A 45 1.67 -1.55 4.44
C SER A 45 1.70 -2.85 3.67
N VAL A 46 2.41 -3.86 4.18
CA VAL A 46 2.46 -5.18 3.55
C VAL A 46 1.05 -5.76 3.44
N LYS A 47 0.28 -5.69 4.52
CA LYS A 47 -1.09 -6.22 4.56
C LYS A 47 -2.00 -5.53 3.54
N ILE A 48 -1.99 -4.21 3.51
CA ILE A 48 -2.83 -3.45 2.58
C ILE A 48 -2.44 -3.74 1.13
N LEU A 49 -1.15 -3.63 0.81
CA LEU A 49 -0.70 -3.79 -0.57
C LEU A 49 -0.89 -5.21 -1.08
N PHE A 50 -0.67 -6.21 -0.25
CA PHE A 50 -0.95 -7.60 -0.61
C PHE A 50 -2.43 -7.79 -0.91
N ASN A 51 -3.29 -7.36 0.01
CA ASN A 51 -4.74 -7.59 -0.10
C ASN A 51 -5.36 -6.88 -1.30
N ILE A 52 -4.99 -5.63 -1.57
CA ILE A 52 -5.56 -4.91 -2.71
C ILE A 52 -5.11 -5.52 -4.04
N SER A 53 -3.87 -6.01 -4.11
CA SER A 53 -3.36 -6.62 -5.34
C SER A 53 -3.94 -8.01 -5.59
N GLN A 54 -4.21 -8.77 -4.51
CA GLN A 54 -4.70 -10.13 -4.62
C GLN A 54 -6.00 -10.23 -5.41
N THR A 55 -6.86 -9.22 -5.30
CA THR A 55 -8.14 -9.20 -6.01
C THR A 55 -8.01 -8.87 -7.49
N ASN A 56 -6.80 -8.50 -7.93
CA ASN A 56 -6.54 -8.10 -9.31
C ASN A 56 -5.31 -8.81 -9.87
N ASP A 57 -5.21 -10.11 -9.62
CA ASP A 57 -4.12 -10.94 -10.15
C ASP A 57 -2.74 -10.40 -9.76
N PHE A 58 -2.62 -9.92 -8.51
CA PHE A 58 -1.39 -9.35 -7.93
C PHE A 58 -0.84 -8.15 -8.69
N LYS A 59 -1.75 -7.32 -9.20
CA LYS A 59 -1.40 -6.05 -9.83
C LYS A 59 -2.14 -4.91 -9.14
N ILE A 60 -1.45 -3.78 -9.01
CA ILE A 60 -2.03 -2.57 -8.47
C ILE A 60 -2.17 -1.56 -9.61
N THR A 61 -3.41 -1.33 -10.01
CA THR A 61 -3.77 -0.28 -10.96
C THR A 61 -4.33 0.91 -10.20
N VAL A 62 -4.80 1.93 -10.91
CA VAL A 62 -5.43 3.10 -10.28
C VAL A 62 -6.58 2.67 -9.34
N GLU A 63 -7.38 1.68 -9.73
CA GLU A 63 -8.51 1.22 -8.90
C GLU A 63 -8.04 0.63 -7.58
N GLN A 64 -7.06 -0.29 -7.62
CA GLN A 64 -6.51 -0.88 -6.39
C GLN A 64 -5.83 0.18 -5.53
N ALA A 65 -5.11 1.12 -6.16
CA ALA A 65 -4.45 2.19 -5.43
C ALA A 65 -5.45 3.05 -4.66
N LYS A 66 -6.59 3.37 -5.26
CA LYS A 66 -7.64 4.14 -4.58
C LYS A 66 -8.18 3.39 -3.37
N ILE A 67 -8.40 2.09 -3.50
CA ILE A 67 -8.83 1.25 -2.38
C ILE A 67 -7.77 1.28 -1.28
N GLY A 68 -6.50 1.18 -1.65
CA GLY A 68 -5.40 1.23 -0.69
C GLY A 68 -5.35 2.54 0.09
N ILE A 69 -5.58 3.66 -0.59
CA ILE A 69 -5.62 4.97 0.07
C ILE A 69 -6.74 5.01 1.13
N ILE A 70 -7.90 4.46 0.80
CA ILE A 70 -9.02 4.38 1.76
C ILE A 70 -8.62 3.52 2.95
N LEU A 71 -7.96 2.39 2.71
CA LEU A 71 -7.54 1.48 3.78
C LEU A 71 -6.48 2.08 4.69
N PHE A 72 -5.59 2.93 4.17
CA PHE A 72 -4.61 3.64 5.00
C PHE A 72 -5.26 4.68 5.91
N GLY A 73 -6.45 5.18 5.55
CA GLY A 73 -7.22 6.08 6.41
C GLY A 73 -6.49 7.37 6.73
N ASP A 74 -6.38 7.70 8.01
CA ASP A 74 -5.76 8.95 8.45
C ASP A 74 -4.29 9.08 8.04
N TYR A 75 -3.59 7.97 7.84
CA TYR A 75 -2.19 8.00 7.41
C TYR A 75 -2.06 8.53 5.98
N ALA A 76 -3.06 8.29 5.11
CA ALA A 76 -3.07 8.85 3.76
C ALA A 76 -3.23 10.37 3.81
N GLU A 77 -4.07 10.87 4.71
CA GLU A 77 -4.23 12.31 4.89
C GLU A 77 -2.93 12.94 5.37
N GLU A 78 -2.22 12.28 6.28
CA GLU A 78 -0.93 12.75 6.75
C GLU A 78 0.10 12.82 5.60
N GLU A 79 0.10 11.85 4.70
CA GLU A 79 0.99 11.89 3.54
C GLU A 79 0.69 13.09 2.64
N ASN A 80 -0.60 13.45 2.48
CA ASN A 80 -0.97 14.62 1.70
C ASN A 80 -0.49 15.92 2.34
N GLN A 81 -0.52 16.00 3.66
CA GLN A 81 -0.09 17.19 4.40
C GLN A 81 1.44 17.28 4.51
N GLN A 82 2.10 16.14 4.63
CA GLN A 82 3.55 16.04 4.78
C GLN A 82 4.10 15.04 3.76
N PRO A 83 4.31 15.49 2.50
CA PRO A 83 4.77 14.60 1.45
C PRO A 83 6.05 13.86 1.82
N ASN A 84 6.09 12.57 1.48
CA ASN A 84 7.19 11.64 1.73
C ASN A 84 7.33 11.19 3.18
N SER A 85 6.36 11.49 4.04
CA SER A 85 6.32 10.93 5.40
C SER A 85 5.94 9.43 5.38
N HIS A 86 5.19 9.01 4.36
CA HIS A 86 4.75 7.62 4.19
C HIS A 86 5.04 7.15 2.75
N PRO A 87 6.24 6.62 2.49
CA PRO A 87 6.65 6.26 1.12
C PRO A 87 5.72 5.26 0.42
N ASN A 88 5.14 4.32 1.16
CA ASN A 88 4.24 3.32 0.56
C ASN A 88 2.91 3.93 0.14
N ILE A 89 2.45 4.93 0.86
CA ILE A 89 1.25 5.69 0.48
C ILE A 89 1.57 6.58 -0.71
N ARG A 90 2.75 7.20 -0.71
CA ARG A 90 3.20 8.02 -1.84
C ARG A 90 3.23 7.21 -3.13
N LEU A 91 3.67 5.96 -3.05
CA LEU A 91 3.65 5.05 -4.21
C LEU A 91 2.23 4.92 -4.78
N LEU A 92 1.22 4.71 -3.93
CA LEU A 92 -0.16 4.59 -4.37
C LEU A 92 -0.68 5.89 -4.99
N LEU A 93 -0.33 7.03 -4.40
CA LEU A 93 -0.72 8.33 -4.95
C LEU A 93 -0.09 8.56 -6.33
N ASP A 94 1.16 8.14 -6.52
CA ASP A 94 1.84 8.25 -7.80
C ASP A 94 1.22 7.33 -8.84
N ILE A 95 0.80 6.13 -8.46
CA ILE A 95 0.08 5.22 -9.35
C ILE A 95 -1.20 5.89 -9.87
N ILE A 96 -1.93 6.54 -8.99
CA ILE A 96 -3.17 7.22 -9.35
C ILE A 96 -2.89 8.41 -10.28
N LYS A 97 -1.89 9.21 -9.92
CA LYS A 97 -1.55 10.42 -10.68
C LYS A 97 -1.01 10.11 -12.07
N GLU A 98 -0.13 9.11 -12.16
CA GLU A 98 0.58 8.79 -13.41
C GLU A 98 -0.06 7.63 -14.17
N ASN A 99 -1.19 7.09 -13.67
CA ASN A 99 -1.88 5.96 -14.29
C ASN A 99 -0.93 4.77 -14.52
N GLN A 100 -0.21 4.40 -13.47
CA GLN A 100 0.77 3.30 -13.52
C GLN A 100 0.13 1.97 -13.17
N VAL A 101 0.83 0.88 -13.51
CA VAL A 101 0.49 -0.47 -13.07
C VAL A 101 1.74 -1.09 -12.45
N TRP A 102 1.58 -1.62 -11.23
CA TRP A 102 2.66 -2.27 -10.51
C TRP A 102 2.27 -3.71 -10.20
N LYS A 103 3.22 -4.61 -10.35
CA LYS A 103 3.07 -6.02 -10.01
C LYS A 103 3.56 -6.25 -8.59
N VAL A 104 2.88 -7.14 -7.85
CA VAL A 104 3.25 -7.48 -6.47
C VAL A 104 3.69 -8.94 -6.40
N ASP A 105 4.90 -9.16 -5.87
CA ASP A 105 5.42 -10.48 -5.57
C ASP A 105 5.57 -10.60 -4.06
N ALA A 106 5.01 -11.65 -3.47
CA ALA A 106 5.04 -11.88 -2.01
C ALA A 106 5.76 -13.19 -1.70
N THR A 107 6.58 -13.15 -0.65
CA THR A 107 7.31 -14.37 -0.21
C THR A 107 7.17 -14.63 1.28
#